data_bfa75eef89bb5117daff75a177470620
#
_entry.id   bfa75eef89bb5117daff75a177470620
#
_cell.length_a   1.000
_cell.length_b   1.000
_cell.length_c   1.000
_cell.angle_alpha   90.00
_cell.angle_beta   90.00
_cell.angle_gamma   90.00
#
_symmetry.space_group_name_H-M   'P 1'
#
loop_
_entity.id
_entity.type
_entity.pdbx_description
1 polymer ?
#
loop_
_entity_poly.entity_id
_entity_poly.type
_entity_poly.pdbx_seq_one_letter_code
_entity_poly.pdbx_strand_id
1 'polypeptide(L)'
;MEVIVLGTGAADGWPSPFCECLSCTDMRSRGRVRVPTAALVDGLILLDAGPAVASSAARARVSLRDVRHVLVTHAHPDHLDPALLLWLDWNPTPAVLHLWGPPSVLSRCRDWIGPRTPVQLHEIAAGDTWGLPTPRGDYTVRAVAAAHGGHAPDSVADEAVLYDLTAPDG
;
A
#
# COMPACT_ATOMS: atom_id res chain seq x y z
N MET A 1 16.18 -5.10 -9.01
CA MET A 1 14.91 -4.83 -8.27
C MET A 1 14.15 -6.15 -8.06
N GLU A 2 13.83 -6.51 -6.82
CA GLU A 2 12.98 -7.64 -6.46
C GLU A 2 11.58 -7.14 -6.10
N VAL A 3 10.53 -7.80 -6.60
CA VAL A 3 9.15 -7.45 -6.25
C VAL A 3 8.44 -8.67 -5.67
N ILE A 4 7.99 -8.55 -4.43
CA ILE A 4 7.20 -9.58 -3.74
C ILE A 4 5.74 -9.12 -3.73
N VAL A 5 4.90 -9.84 -4.47
CA VAL A 5 3.45 -9.56 -4.51
C VAL A 5 2.81 -10.12 -3.25
N LEU A 6 2.27 -9.24 -2.41
CA LEU A 6 1.62 -9.58 -1.14
C LEU A 6 0.12 -9.86 -1.29
N GLY A 7 -0.52 -9.29 -2.30
CA GLY A 7 -1.92 -9.48 -2.61
C GLY A 7 -2.26 -9.20 -4.07
N THR A 8 -3.29 -9.86 -4.59
CA THR A 8 -3.75 -9.73 -5.99
C THR A 8 -5.28 -9.77 -6.10
N GLY A 9 -5.98 -9.61 -5.01
CA GLY A 9 -7.45 -9.57 -4.95
C GLY A 9 -7.99 -8.16 -5.11
N ALA A 10 -9.28 -8.07 -5.36
CA ALA A 10 -10.04 -6.82 -5.31
C ALA A 10 -10.34 -6.43 -3.84
N ALA A 11 -11.10 -5.35 -3.64
CA ALA A 11 -11.42 -4.79 -2.33
C ALA A 11 -12.00 -5.81 -1.33
N ASP A 12 -12.87 -6.70 -1.80
CA ASP A 12 -13.50 -7.76 -1.02
C ASP A 12 -12.70 -9.08 -1.00
N GLY A 13 -11.54 -9.09 -1.65
CA GLY A 13 -10.73 -10.29 -1.85
C GLY A 13 -11.35 -11.30 -2.82
N TRP A 14 -10.74 -12.48 -2.91
CA TRP A 14 -11.31 -13.60 -3.65
C TRP A 14 -11.00 -14.92 -2.92
N PRO A 15 -12.00 -15.72 -2.53
CA PRO A 15 -13.43 -15.58 -2.82
C PRO A 15 -14.05 -14.38 -2.09
N SER A 16 -14.97 -13.68 -2.76
CA SER A 16 -15.76 -12.62 -2.11
C SER A 16 -16.64 -13.22 -1.01
N PRO A 17 -16.72 -12.57 0.17
CA PRO A 17 -17.40 -13.16 1.34
C PRO A 17 -18.90 -13.41 1.14
N PHE A 18 -19.56 -12.62 0.32
CA PHE A 18 -21.01 -12.72 0.06
C PHE A 18 -21.34 -13.35 -1.30
N CYS A 19 -20.35 -13.88 -2.04
CA CYS A 19 -20.55 -14.44 -3.37
C CYS A 19 -20.55 -15.97 -3.34
N GLU A 20 -21.55 -16.59 -3.97
CA GLU A 20 -21.69 -18.05 -4.10
C GLU A 20 -21.54 -18.55 -5.54
N CYS A 21 -20.96 -17.75 -6.44
CA CYS A 21 -20.67 -18.20 -7.80
C CYS A 21 -19.70 -19.39 -7.79
N LEU A 22 -19.69 -20.15 -8.88
CA LEU A 22 -18.83 -21.34 -9.01
C LEU A 22 -17.36 -21.07 -8.68
N SER A 23 -16.83 -19.92 -9.11
CA SER A 23 -15.45 -19.52 -8.87
C SER A 23 -15.16 -19.29 -7.37
N CYS A 24 -16.02 -18.54 -6.67
CA CYS A 24 -15.87 -18.30 -5.23
C CYS A 24 -16.05 -19.57 -4.41
N THR A 25 -16.97 -20.43 -4.82
CA THR A 25 -17.20 -21.73 -4.17
C THR A 25 -16.01 -22.65 -4.35
N ASP A 26 -15.43 -22.75 -5.55
CA ASP A 26 -14.23 -23.53 -5.80
C ASP A 26 -13.04 -23.02 -4.97
N MET A 27 -12.82 -21.71 -4.91
CA MET A 27 -11.74 -21.15 -4.10
C MET A 27 -11.91 -21.46 -2.61
N ARG A 28 -13.15 -21.35 -2.08
CA ARG A 28 -13.44 -21.73 -0.68
C ARG A 28 -13.18 -23.20 -0.41
N SER A 29 -13.62 -24.09 -1.29
CA SER A 29 -13.43 -25.54 -1.13
C SER A 29 -11.95 -25.95 -1.11
N ARG A 30 -11.10 -25.19 -1.81
CA ARG A 30 -9.64 -25.39 -1.85
C ARG A 30 -8.87 -24.64 -0.75
N GLY A 31 -9.55 -23.87 0.09
CA GLY A 31 -8.90 -23.02 1.10
C GLY A 31 -7.98 -21.97 0.50
N ARG A 32 -8.23 -21.54 -0.75
CA ARG A 32 -7.42 -20.52 -1.43
C ARG A 32 -8.03 -19.12 -1.24
N VAL A 33 -7.18 -18.16 -0.96
CA VAL A 33 -7.59 -16.76 -0.75
C VAL A 33 -6.64 -15.84 -1.49
N ARG A 34 -7.19 -14.85 -2.21
CA ARG A 34 -6.46 -13.68 -2.69
C ARG A 34 -6.96 -12.47 -1.90
N VAL A 35 -6.05 -11.81 -1.23
CA VAL A 35 -6.31 -10.60 -0.45
C VAL A 35 -6.10 -9.35 -1.31
N PRO A 36 -6.58 -8.17 -0.87
CA PRO A 36 -6.37 -6.91 -1.59
C PRO A 36 -4.93 -6.68 -2.01
N THR A 37 -4.78 -5.92 -3.08
CA THR A 37 -3.50 -5.71 -3.76
C THR A 37 -2.51 -4.98 -2.86
N ALA A 38 -1.30 -5.52 -2.76
CA ALA A 38 -0.13 -4.88 -2.19
C ALA A 38 1.14 -5.54 -2.72
N ALA A 39 2.24 -4.79 -2.76
CA ALA A 39 3.54 -5.32 -3.15
C ALA A 39 4.67 -4.72 -2.32
N LEU A 40 5.73 -5.50 -2.10
CA LEU A 40 6.95 -5.08 -1.42
C LEU A 40 8.11 -5.08 -2.43
N VAL A 41 8.77 -3.95 -2.58
CA VAL A 41 9.90 -3.78 -3.49
C VAL A 41 11.20 -3.73 -2.69
N ASP A 42 12.11 -4.64 -2.99
CA ASP A 42 13.44 -4.79 -2.38
C ASP A 42 13.46 -4.82 -0.84
N GLY A 43 12.32 -5.14 -0.21
CA GLY A 43 12.15 -5.10 1.24
C GLY A 43 12.08 -3.68 1.84
N LEU A 44 12.08 -2.62 1.03
CA LEU A 44 12.27 -1.23 1.45
C LEU A 44 11.06 -0.33 1.13
N ILE A 45 10.34 -0.63 0.05
CA ILE A 45 9.22 0.18 -0.44
C ILE A 45 7.98 -0.69 -0.48
N LEU A 46 6.94 -0.27 0.23
CA LEU A 46 5.63 -0.93 0.24
C LEU A 46 4.67 -0.15 -0.68
N LEU A 47 4.09 -0.85 -1.65
CA LEU A 47 3.05 -0.33 -2.53
C LEU A 47 1.70 -0.78 -2.00
N ASP A 48 0.90 0.17 -1.58
CA ASP A 48 -0.35 0.01 -0.85
C ASP A 48 -0.23 -0.75 0.49
N ALA A 49 -1.05 -0.39 1.44
CA ALA A 49 -1.01 -0.91 2.81
C ALA A 49 -2.42 -1.12 3.36
N GLY A 50 -3.21 -1.91 2.67
CA GLY A 50 -4.54 -2.32 3.11
C GLY A 50 -4.52 -3.27 4.31
N PRO A 51 -5.69 -3.64 4.87
CA PRO A 51 -5.83 -4.36 6.14
C PRO A 51 -5.19 -5.75 6.15
N ALA A 52 -4.98 -6.34 4.97
CA ALA A 52 -4.37 -7.67 4.85
C ALA A 52 -2.83 -7.66 4.85
N VAL A 53 -2.18 -6.49 4.77
CA VAL A 53 -0.74 -6.37 4.50
C VAL A 53 0.13 -7.11 5.52
N ALA A 54 -0.18 -7.01 6.82
CA ALA A 54 0.58 -7.70 7.87
C ALA A 54 0.51 -9.22 7.75
N SER A 55 -0.70 -9.75 7.55
CA SER A 55 -0.91 -11.19 7.38
C SER A 55 -0.31 -11.73 6.08
N SER A 56 -0.30 -10.90 5.04
CA SER A 56 0.30 -11.24 3.75
C SER A 56 1.82 -11.28 3.81
N ALA A 57 2.45 -10.30 4.48
CA ALA A 57 3.89 -10.30 4.72
C ALA A 57 4.32 -11.55 5.53
N ALA A 58 3.57 -11.91 6.59
CA ALA A 58 3.84 -13.10 7.37
C ALA A 58 3.71 -14.38 6.52
N ARG A 59 2.71 -14.50 5.67
CA ARG A 59 2.56 -15.63 4.73
C ARG A 59 3.68 -15.71 3.70
N ALA A 60 4.12 -14.56 3.19
CA ALA A 60 5.26 -14.46 2.30
C ALA A 60 6.61 -14.68 3.01
N ARG A 61 6.61 -14.82 4.34
CA ARG A 61 7.81 -14.96 5.19
C ARG A 61 8.76 -13.78 5.07
N VAL A 62 8.24 -12.57 4.88
CA VAL A 62 9.00 -11.34 4.83
C VAL A 62 8.66 -10.45 6.02
N SER A 63 9.64 -9.67 6.46
CA SER A 63 9.48 -8.63 7.47
C SER A 63 9.26 -7.28 6.80
N LEU A 64 8.40 -6.46 7.37
CA LEU A 64 8.24 -5.05 6.98
C LEU A 64 9.12 -4.10 7.81
N ARG A 65 10.00 -4.64 8.67
CA ARG A 65 10.85 -3.86 9.58
C ARG A 65 11.74 -2.83 8.86
N ASP A 66 12.24 -3.20 7.68
CA ASP A 66 13.17 -2.37 6.92
C ASP A 66 12.47 -1.46 5.90
N VAL A 67 11.14 -1.51 5.83
CA VAL A 67 10.36 -0.60 5.00
C VAL A 67 10.57 0.84 5.49
N ARG A 68 10.91 1.73 4.57
CA ARG A 68 11.10 3.16 4.81
C ARG A 68 10.09 4.02 4.05
N HIS A 69 9.54 3.49 2.99
CA HIS A 69 8.61 4.20 2.14
C HIS A 69 7.34 3.37 1.93
N VAL A 70 6.19 3.99 2.15
CA VAL A 70 4.87 3.45 1.78
C VAL A 70 4.29 4.38 0.73
N LEU A 71 4.00 3.85 -0.44
CA LEU A 71 3.36 4.59 -1.52
C LEU A 71 1.93 4.08 -1.65
N VAL A 72 0.96 4.93 -1.36
CA VAL A 72 -0.46 4.57 -1.39
C VAL A 72 -1.11 5.20 -2.62
N THR A 73 -1.69 4.35 -3.46
CA THR A 73 -2.27 4.77 -4.74
C THR A 73 -3.49 5.66 -4.57
N HIS A 74 -4.34 5.36 -3.58
CA HIS A 74 -5.55 6.12 -3.24
C HIS A 74 -6.10 5.68 -1.88
N ALA A 75 -7.09 6.39 -1.35
CA ALA A 75 -7.56 6.23 0.01
C ALA A 75 -8.70 5.21 0.19
N HIS A 76 -8.95 4.28 -0.74
CA HIS A 76 -9.92 3.21 -0.49
C HIS A 76 -9.41 2.26 0.61
N PRO A 77 -10.31 1.67 1.43
CA PRO A 77 -9.92 0.88 2.60
C PRO A 77 -9.08 -0.36 2.28
N ASP A 78 -9.19 -0.90 1.08
CA ASP A 78 -8.41 -2.06 0.62
C ASP A 78 -6.97 -1.70 0.25
N HIS A 79 -6.68 -0.42 -0.03
CA HIS A 79 -5.36 0.11 -0.34
C HIS A 79 -4.69 0.82 0.84
N LEU A 80 -5.49 1.33 1.80
CA LEU A 80 -4.99 2.04 2.96
C LEU A 80 -5.73 1.64 4.23
N ASP A 81 -5.02 0.99 5.15
CA ASP A 81 -5.42 0.85 6.55
C ASP A 81 -4.49 1.69 7.43
N PRO A 82 -4.96 2.84 7.97
CA PRO A 82 -4.14 3.70 8.82
C PRO A 82 -3.68 3.04 10.12
N ALA A 83 -4.27 1.90 10.52
CA ALA A 83 -3.80 1.13 11.67
C ALA A 83 -2.33 0.70 11.55
N LEU A 84 -1.78 0.65 10.33
CA LEU A 84 -0.34 0.51 10.08
C LEU A 84 0.49 1.46 10.96
N LEU A 85 0.03 2.68 11.17
CA LEU A 85 0.75 3.71 11.93
C LEU A 85 0.83 3.39 13.43
N LEU A 86 -0.18 2.69 13.99
CA LEU A 86 -0.12 2.19 15.36
C LEU A 86 0.97 1.13 15.55
N TRP A 87 1.19 0.29 14.53
CA TRP A 87 2.21 -0.75 14.63
C TRP A 87 3.62 -0.18 14.69
N LEU A 88 3.84 1.02 14.14
CA LEU A 88 5.09 1.76 14.28
C LEU A 88 5.33 2.19 15.73
N ASP A 89 4.30 2.69 16.42
CA ASP A 89 4.38 3.11 17.83
C ASP A 89 4.70 1.93 18.77
N TRP A 90 4.30 0.72 18.39
CA TRP A 90 4.58 -0.49 19.17
C TRP A 90 5.99 -1.03 18.95
N ASN A 91 6.70 -0.55 17.95
CA ASN A 91 8.07 -0.96 17.71
C ASN A 91 9.01 -0.19 18.66
N PRO A 92 9.85 -0.87 19.46
CA PRO A 92 10.75 -0.21 20.43
C PRO A 92 11.84 0.65 19.76
N THR A 93 12.15 0.41 18.51
CA THR A 93 13.18 1.14 17.73
C THR A 93 12.67 1.46 16.34
N PRO A 94 11.62 2.27 16.20
CA PRO A 94 11.07 2.56 14.90
C PRO A 94 12.00 3.49 14.12
N ALA A 95 12.24 3.14 12.86
CA ALA A 95 12.79 4.11 11.92
C ALA A 95 11.68 5.01 11.39
N VAL A 96 12.04 6.20 10.92
CA VAL A 96 11.07 7.09 10.28
C VAL A 96 10.51 6.43 9.03
N LEU A 97 9.18 6.39 8.94
CA LEU A 97 8.44 5.94 7.77
C LEU A 97 8.00 7.15 6.96
N HIS A 98 8.25 7.13 5.67
CA HIS A 98 7.76 8.12 4.72
C HIS A 98 6.52 7.56 4.02
N LEU A 99 5.36 8.17 4.24
CA LEU A 99 4.10 7.79 3.61
C LEU A 99 3.76 8.82 2.52
N TRP A 100 3.64 8.34 1.31
CA TRP A 100 3.40 9.10 0.10
C TRP A 100 2.01 8.79 -0.44
N GLY A 101 1.25 9.78 -0.79
CA GLY A 101 -0.08 9.58 -1.39
C GLY A 101 -0.80 10.87 -1.71
N PRO A 102 -1.93 10.79 -2.43
CA PRO A 102 -2.82 11.92 -2.68
C PRO A 102 -3.37 12.54 -1.39
N PRO A 103 -3.95 13.76 -1.45
CA PRO A 103 -4.48 14.47 -0.28
C PRO A 103 -5.46 13.65 0.57
N SER A 104 -6.33 12.86 -0.06
CA SER A 104 -7.29 11.98 0.63
C SER A 104 -6.61 10.88 1.47
N VAL A 105 -5.48 10.34 1.01
CA VAL A 105 -4.65 9.37 1.76
C VAL A 105 -4.11 10.02 3.02
N LEU A 106 -3.50 11.19 2.89
CA LEU A 106 -2.91 11.89 4.03
C LEU A 106 -3.97 12.31 5.05
N SER A 107 -5.13 12.75 4.57
CA SER A 107 -6.27 13.10 5.43
C SER A 107 -6.68 11.93 6.32
N ARG A 108 -6.78 10.72 5.77
CA ARG A 108 -7.13 9.51 6.54
C ARG A 108 -6.07 9.09 7.56
N CYS A 109 -4.80 9.43 7.32
CA CYS A 109 -3.70 9.09 8.21
C CYS A 109 -3.57 10.03 9.41
N ARG A 110 -3.97 11.30 9.28
CA ARG A 110 -3.67 12.35 10.26
C ARG A 110 -4.16 12.04 11.68
N ASP A 111 -5.36 11.48 11.82
CA ASP A 111 -5.95 11.16 13.11
C ASP A 111 -5.26 9.96 13.81
N TRP A 112 -4.41 9.24 13.09
CA TRP A 112 -3.67 8.08 13.57
C TRP A 112 -2.23 8.40 13.97
N ILE A 113 -1.83 9.67 13.84
CA ILE A 113 -0.46 10.13 14.12
C ILE A 113 -0.43 10.81 15.46
N GLY A 114 0.22 10.17 16.41
CA GLY A 114 0.50 10.75 17.71
C GLY A 114 1.80 11.57 17.71
N PRO A 115 2.09 12.30 18.80
CA PRO A 115 3.30 13.14 18.90
C PRO A 115 4.64 12.38 18.76
N ARG A 116 4.61 11.07 18.90
CA ARG A 116 5.81 10.21 18.85
C ARG A 116 5.79 9.24 17.66
N THR A 117 4.73 9.20 16.89
CA THR A 117 4.65 8.31 15.71
C THR A 117 5.70 8.73 14.70
N PRO A 118 6.67 7.86 14.38
CA PRO A 118 7.82 8.22 13.53
C PRO A 118 7.43 8.15 12.05
N VAL A 119 6.51 9.01 11.62
CA VAL A 119 6.03 9.08 10.24
C VAL A 119 6.16 10.49 9.68
N GLN A 120 6.50 10.57 8.40
CA GLN A 120 6.45 11.80 7.60
C GLN A 120 5.46 11.58 6.45
N LEU A 121 4.49 12.48 6.35
CA LEU A 121 3.49 12.46 5.29
C LEU A 121 3.96 13.33 4.12
N HIS A 122 3.86 12.80 2.91
CA HIS A 122 4.24 13.45 1.67
C HIS A 122 3.06 13.45 0.71
N GLU A 123 2.54 14.63 0.42
CA GLU A 123 1.48 14.80 -0.55
C GLU A 123 2.05 14.72 -1.96
N ILE A 124 1.36 13.98 -2.83
CA ILE A 124 1.71 13.85 -4.25
C ILE A 124 0.45 13.99 -5.13
N ALA A 125 0.69 14.36 -6.37
CA ALA A 125 -0.33 14.41 -7.40
C ALA A 125 0.16 13.73 -8.68
N ALA A 126 -0.76 13.41 -9.58
CA ALA A 126 -0.41 12.89 -10.90
C ALA A 126 0.48 13.88 -11.66
N GLY A 127 1.58 13.40 -12.22
CA GLY A 127 2.61 14.18 -12.88
C GLY A 127 3.87 14.43 -12.04
N ASP A 128 3.80 14.27 -10.72
CA ASP A 128 4.95 14.44 -9.84
C ASP A 128 6.02 13.37 -10.09
N THR A 129 7.27 13.78 -9.92
CA THR A 129 8.44 12.90 -9.97
C THR A 129 9.39 13.26 -8.84
N TRP A 130 9.86 12.26 -8.08
CA TRP A 130 10.76 12.48 -6.93
C TRP A 130 11.69 11.30 -6.70
N GLY A 131 12.73 11.52 -5.89
CA GLY A 131 13.64 10.48 -5.44
C GLY A 131 13.22 9.87 -4.11
N LEU A 132 13.37 8.55 -3.96
CA LEU A 132 13.27 7.86 -2.68
C LEU A 132 14.66 7.39 -2.26
N PRO A 133 15.29 8.03 -1.27
CA PRO A 133 16.59 7.59 -0.76
C PRO A 133 16.46 6.27 -0.01
N THR A 134 17.27 5.29 -0.38
CA THR A 134 17.31 3.99 0.29
C THR A 134 18.76 3.53 0.51
N PRO A 135 18.99 2.54 1.39
CA PRO A 135 20.32 1.95 1.55
C PRO A 135 20.90 1.29 0.28
N ARG A 136 20.06 1.03 -0.72
CA ARG A 136 20.47 0.46 -2.02
C ARG A 136 20.74 1.52 -3.09
N GLY A 137 20.58 2.80 -2.76
CA GLY A 137 20.61 3.94 -3.69
C GLY A 137 19.21 4.56 -3.84
N ASP A 138 19.15 5.62 -4.64
CA ASP A 138 17.93 6.40 -4.81
C ASP A 138 17.05 5.82 -5.93
N TYR A 139 15.83 5.45 -5.57
CA TYR A 139 14.80 5.12 -6.56
C TYR A 139 14.21 6.41 -7.11
N THR A 140 13.87 6.42 -8.39
CA THR A 140 13.03 7.47 -8.98
C THR A 140 11.59 6.98 -9.04
N VAL A 141 10.67 7.80 -8.56
CA VAL A 141 9.23 7.52 -8.60
C VAL A 141 8.51 8.59 -9.40
N ARG A 142 7.61 8.16 -10.27
CA ARG A 142 6.69 9.05 -10.98
C ARG A 142 5.25 8.65 -10.69
N ALA A 143 4.42 9.61 -10.26
CA ALA A 143 2.99 9.43 -10.12
C ALA A 143 2.29 9.66 -11.46
N VAL A 144 1.46 8.72 -11.88
CA VAL A 144 0.69 8.77 -13.13
C VAL A 144 -0.79 8.72 -12.80
N ALA A 145 -1.62 9.53 -13.43
CA ALA A 145 -3.06 9.53 -13.20
C ALA A 145 -3.64 8.13 -13.47
N ALA A 146 -4.42 7.61 -12.55
CA ALA A 146 -5.15 6.37 -12.72
C ALA A 146 -6.59 6.66 -13.19
N ALA A 147 -7.05 5.94 -14.21
CA ALA A 147 -8.47 5.89 -14.52
C ALA A 147 -9.15 4.97 -13.51
N HIS A 148 -9.52 5.50 -12.35
CA HIS A 148 -10.17 4.78 -11.27
C HIS A 148 -11.49 5.46 -10.97
N GLY A 149 -12.59 4.93 -11.47
CA GLY A 149 -13.90 5.54 -11.31
C GLY A 149 -14.97 4.48 -11.14
N GLY A 150 -15.80 4.66 -10.10
CA GLY A 150 -17.08 4.00 -9.96
C GLY A 150 -18.18 4.79 -10.68
N HIS A 151 -19.42 4.28 -10.63
CA HIS A 151 -20.59 4.92 -11.24
C HIS A 151 -21.11 6.14 -10.46
N ALA A 152 -20.45 6.52 -9.35
CA ALA A 152 -20.76 7.69 -8.55
C ALA A 152 -19.53 8.61 -8.44
N PRO A 153 -19.72 9.93 -8.34
CA PRO A 153 -18.62 10.86 -8.05
C PRO A 153 -17.97 10.46 -6.72
N ASP A 154 -16.71 10.09 -6.78
CA ASP A 154 -15.92 9.73 -5.61
C ASP A 154 -14.59 10.49 -5.69
N SER A 155 -14.42 11.48 -4.83
CA SER A 155 -13.22 12.31 -4.78
C SER A 155 -11.95 11.50 -4.51
N VAL A 156 -12.06 10.36 -3.84
CA VAL A 156 -10.94 9.45 -3.58
C VAL A 156 -10.48 8.77 -4.87
N ALA A 157 -11.42 8.40 -5.75
CA ALA A 157 -11.11 7.81 -7.04
C ALA A 157 -10.51 8.82 -8.02
N ASP A 158 -10.95 10.08 -7.96
CA ASP A 158 -10.47 11.15 -8.84
C ASP A 158 -8.99 11.51 -8.58
N GLU A 159 -8.49 11.26 -7.36
CA GLU A 159 -7.10 11.50 -6.97
C GLU A 159 -6.18 10.28 -7.17
N ALA A 160 -6.72 9.14 -7.59
CA ALA A 160 -5.98 7.90 -7.68
C ALA A 160 -4.79 8.00 -8.66
N VAL A 161 -3.67 7.41 -8.25
CA VAL A 161 -2.44 7.38 -9.04
C VAL A 161 -1.91 5.94 -9.21
N LEU A 162 -1.13 5.75 -10.26
CA LEU A 162 -0.21 4.62 -10.42
C LEU A 162 1.20 5.11 -10.14
N TYR A 163 2.07 4.22 -9.68
CA TYR A 163 3.48 4.52 -9.46
C TYR A 163 4.36 3.81 -10.48
N ASP A 164 5.17 4.59 -11.17
CA ASP A 164 6.26 4.10 -12.03
C ASP A 164 7.56 4.23 -11.22
N LEU A 165 8.20 3.10 -10.91
CA LEU A 165 9.42 3.03 -10.10
C LEU A 165 10.60 2.61 -10.97
N THR A 166 11.65 3.42 -10.92
CA THR A 166 12.95 3.08 -11.52
C THR A 166 13.97 2.85 -10.40
N ALA A 167 14.61 1.68 -10.43
CA ALA A 167 15.64 1.33 -9.45
C ALA A 167 16.93 2.14 -9.69
N PRO A 168 17.86 2.23 -8.69
CA PRO A 168 19.10 3.01 -8.79
C PRO A 168 20.05 2.55 -9.91
N ASP A 169 19.96 1.30 -10.28
CA ASP A 169 20.81 0.64 -11.29
C ASP A 169 20.16 0.57 -12.70
N GLY A 170 19.00 1.19 -12.88
CA GLY A 170 18.29 1.31 -14.16
C GLY A 170 17.38 0.15 -14.47
#